data_2ff5bebe2ebe993ec842c58d592d6b3a
#
_entry.id   2ff5bebe2ebe993ec842c58d592d6b3a
#
_cell.length_a   1.000
_cell.length_b   1.000
_cell.length_c   1.000
_cell.angle_alpha   90.00
_cell.angle_beta   90.00
_cell.angle_gamma   90.00
#
_symmetry.space_group_name_H-M   'P 1'
#
loop_
_entity.id
_entity.type
_entity.pdbx_description
1 polymer ?
#
loop_
_entity_poly.entity_id
_entity_poly.type
_entity_poly.pdbx_seq_one_letter_code
_entity_poly.pdbx_strand_id
1 'polypeptide(L)'
;MSIRTATAADLPVLERLWREFTAEVPPREHEAVDAEQELREIADLVRDGIALLAEGDDAAPVGFSLAHRAGPRAGELTDLYVVPGARRAGVARALVLEVVAQLKAHGIEHVELDVQTSNAAARTVYARWGFREQRVVLVAPLAALEERLEPAAPGVELGVVFVQTDDFVAVERAASAFVPRIGSPGVVVDPPVGGWIAVRDQAADRDAAALRRLTRELSDRLGSVVISLGIESGAIVRMTALDRGSIVDEYLSVPEFHGPLPPGEVIALAANPTVLQRLTGADPAKVRAIARTAASPADLPPPLEHASAIAAALGLPALDR
;
A
#
# COMPACT_ATOMS: atom_id res chain seq x y z
N MET A 1 11.97 40.14 23.59
CA MET A 1 11.34 38.82 23.61
C MET A 1 11.76 38.08 24.86
N SER A 2 10.83 37.57 25.67
CA SER A 2 11.05 36.73 26.89
C SER A 2 10.28 35.42 26.79
N ILE A 3 10.79 34.39 27.46
CA ILE A 3 10.07 33.11 27.66
C ILE A 3 9.81 32.98 29.15
N ARG A 4 8.60 32.66 29.54
CA ARG A 4 8.22 32.40 30.92
C ARG A 4 7.30 31.21 31.06
N THR A 5 7.26 30.62 32.22
CA THR A 5 6.27 29.60 32.58
C THR A 5 4.88 30.22 32.64
N ALA A 6 3.91 29.55 32.06
CA ALA A 6 2.51 29.93 32.16
C ALA A 6 1.94 29.50 33.50
N THR A 7 0.98 30.26 33.98
CA THR A 7 0.24 30.04 35.21
C THR A 7 -1.26 29.86 34.94
N ALA A 8 -2.04 29.51 35.94
CA ALA A 8 -3.49 29.41 35.81
C ALA A 8 -4.14 30.74 35.31
N ALA A 9 -3.54 31.87 35.60
CA ALA A 9 -4.01 33.17 35.12
C ALA A 9 -3.82 33.36 33.59
N ASP A 10 -2.96 32.57 33.00
CA ASP A 10 -2.67 32.64 31.56
C ASP A 10 -3.58 31.71 30.73
N LEU A 11 -4.45 30.89 31.34
CA LEU A 11 -5.34 29.99 30.62
C LEU A 11 -6.14 30.67 29.50
N PRO A 12 -6.74 31.85 29.69
CA PRO A 12 -7.46 32.52 28.61
C PRO A 12 -6.55 32.89 27.41
N VAL A 13 -5.29 33.19 27.67
CA VAL A 13 -4.30 33.49 26.61
C VAL A 13 -3.91 32.23 25.86
N LEU A 14 -3.65 31.13 26.58
CA LEU A 14 -3.34 29.83 25.99
C LEU A 14 -4.51 29.32 25.16
N GLU A 15 -5.74 29.42 25.66
CA GLU A 15 -6.95 29.06 24.92
C GLU A 15 -7.06 29.84 23.59
N ARG A 16 -6.83 31.15 23.60
CA ARG A 16 -6.83 31.96 22.39
C ARG A 16 -5.77 31.52 21.38
N LEU A 17 -4.53 31.35 21.84
CA LEU A 17 -3.42 30.93 20.98
C LEU A 17 -3.62 29.51 20.45
N TRP A 18 -4.18 28.62 21.24
CA TRP A 18 -4.51 27.26 20.84
C TRP A 18 -5.61 27.25 19.76
N ARG A 19 -6.64 28.09 19.88
CA ARG A 19 -7.66 28.23 18.83
C ARG A 19 -7.08 28.78 17.52
N GLU A 20 -6.14 29.73 17.59
CA GLU A 20 -5.41 30.21 16.41
C GLU A 20 -4.59 29.07 15.79
N PHE A 21 -3.93 28.27 16.60
CA PHE A 21 -3.16 27.10 16.15
C PHE A 21 -4.04 26.05 15.45
N THR A 22 -5.13 25.64 16.05
CA THR A 22 -6.04 24.62 15.48
C THR A 22 -6.76 25.09 14.23
N ALA A 23 -6.95 26.40 14.06
CA ALA A 23 -7.46 26.99 12.82
C ALA A 23 -6.46 26.90 11.65
N GLU A 24 -5.15 26.94 11.94
CA GLU A 24 -4.10 26.80 10.92
C GLU A 24 -3.72 25.33 10.62
N VAL A 25 -3.79 24.46 11.64
CA VAL A 25 -3.47 23.04 11.55
C VAL A 25 -4.72 22.27 11.93
N PRO A 26 -5.63 22.03 10.96
CA PRO A 26 -6.87 21.32 11.26
C PRO A 26 -6.56 19.90 11.74
N PRO A 27 -7.41 19.34 12.61
CA PRO A 27 -7.29 17.97 13.08
C PRO A 27 -7.34 16.98 11.91
N ARG A 28 -6.93 15.74 12.18
CA ARG A 28 -7.03 14.67 11.18
C ARG A 28 -8.50 14.39 10.87
N GLU A 29 -8.77 13.96 9.63
CA GLU A 29 -10.13 13.73 9.12
C GLU A 29 -11.01 12.83 10.02
N HIS A 30 -10.39 11.92 10.77
CA HIS A 30 -11.05 10.97 11.69
C HIS A 30 -11.02 11.40 13.16
N GLU A 31 -10.41 12.53 13.50
CA GLU A 31 -10.35 13.07 14.87
C GLU A 31 -11.44 14.12 15.07
N ALA A 32 -12.42 13.78 15.90
CA ALA A 32 -13.31 14.79 16.43
C ALA A 32 -12.60 15.52 17.57
N VAL A 33 -12.32 16.82 17.38
CA VAL A 33 -11.75 17.65 18.44
C VAL A 33 -12.84 17.98 19.45
N ASP A 34 -12.70 17.46 20.66
CA ASP A 34 -13.45 17.93 21.81
C ASP A 34 -12.69 19.11 22.45
N ALA A 35 -13.07 20.33 22.05
CA ALA A 35 -12.41 21.54 22.52
C ALA A 35 -12.44 21.68 24.05
N GLU A 36 -13.45 21.14 24.73
CA GLU A 36 -13.52 21.17 26.21
C GLU A 36 -12.52 20.20 26.84
N GLN A 37 -12.29 19.06 26.20
CA GLN A 37 -11.28 18.09 26.63
C GLN A 37 -9.88 18.66 26.44
N GLU A 38 -9.58 19.21 25.28
CA GLU A 38 -8.29 19.83 24.97
C GLU A 38 -7.95 20.97 25.95
N LEU A 39 -8.92 21.83 26.24
CA LEU A 39 -8.72 22.91 27.23
C LEU A 39 -8.47 22.39 28.64
N ARG A 40 -9.07 21.25 29.01
CA ARG A 40 -8.77 20.58 30.29
C ARG A 40 -7.35 20.05 30.31
N GLU A 41 -6.90 19.43 29.22
CA GLU A 41 -5.54 18.92 29.07
C GLU A 41 -4.50 20.06 29.13
N ILE A 42 -4.77 21.20 28.48
CA ILE A 42 -3.95 22.41 28.61
C ILE A 42 -3.88 22.87 30.07
N ALA A 43 -4.99 22.90 30.79
CA ALA A 43 -5.02 23.29 32.20
C ALA A 43 -4.23 22.31 33.10
N ASP A 44 -4.29 21.02 32.80
CA ASP A 44 -3.47 19.99 33.46
C ASP A 44 -1.99 20.18 33.22
N LEU A 45 -1.60 20.49 31.96
CA LEU A 45 -0.21 20.78 31.61
C LEU A 45 0.32 22.07 32.24
N VAL A 46 -0.52 23.08 32.44
CA VAL A 46 -0.17 24.28 33.19
C VAL A 46 0.07 23.98 34.68
N ARG A 47 -0.65 23.03 35.26
CA ARG A 47 -0.53 22.63 36.65
C ARG A 47 0.63 21.70 36.93
N ASP A 48 0.78 20.64 36.09
CA ASP A 48 1.62 19.49 36.40
C ASP A 48 2.66 19.20 35.30
N GLY A 49 2.59 19.89 34.17
CA GLY A 49 3.48 19.74 33.01
C GLY A 49 4.44 20.92 32.83
N ILE A 50 4.80 21.14 31.58
CA ILE A 50 5.60 22.29 31.14
C ILE A 50 4.73 23.10 30.20
N ALA A 51 4.33 24.28 30.64
CA ALA A 51 3.58 25.24 29.83
C ALA A 51 4.36 26.55 29.76
N LEU A 52 4.74 26.98 28.57
CA LEU A 52 5.55 28.16 28.33
C LEU A 52 4.83 29.15 27.45
N LEU A 53 5.00 30.43 27.74
CA LEU A 53 4.57 31.56 26.90
C LEU A 53 5.79 32.34 26.42
N ALA A 54 5.78 32.70 25.14
CA ALA A 54 6.70 33.68 24.56
C ALA A 54 6.02 35.04 24.51
N GLU A 55 6.69 36.06 24.99
CA GLU A 55 6.22 37.45 24.96
C GLU A 55 7.09 38.29 24.04
N GLY A 56 6.46 39.11 23.22
CA GLY A 56 7.11 40.12 22.37
C GLY A 56 7.68 41.29 23.17
N ASP A 57 8.19 42.28 22.46
CA ASP A 57 8.82 43.46 23.09
C ASP A 57 7.81 44.35 23.85
N ASP A 58 6.53 44.26 23.48
CA ASP A 58 5.41 44.94 24.16
C ASP A 58 4.75 44.06 25.25
N ALA A 59 5.42 42.97 25.67
CA ALA A 59 4.88 41.96 26.55
C ALA A 59 3.61 41.24 26.01
N ALA A 60 3.28 41.39 24.76
CA ALA A 60 2.17 40.65 24.15
C ALA A 60 2.56 39.18 23.93
N PRO A 61 1.68 38.22 24.27
CA PRO A 61 1.92 36.80 23.99
C PRO A 61 1.94 36.51 22.49
N VAL A 62 3.09 36.02 22.00
CA VAL A 62 3.36 35.76 20.58
C VAL A 62 3.55 34.28 20.25
N GLY A 63 3.48 33.38 21.23
CA GLY A 63 3.57 31.95 21.04
C GLY A 63 3.53 31.19 22.36
N PHE A 64 3.34 29.89 22.26
CA PHE A 64 3.36 28.98 23.40
C PHE A 64 3.97 27.63 23.06
N SER A 65 4.32 26.90 24.09
CA SER A 65 4.72 25.48 24.00
C SER A 65 4.20 24.73 25.21
N LEU A 66 3.71 23.52 24.95
CA LEU A 66 3.27 22.57 25.98
C LEU A 66 4.08 21.29 25.87
N ALA A 67 4.43 20.73 27.02
CA ALA A 67 5.18 19.48 27.09
C ALA A 67 4.92 18.76 28.41
N HIS A 68 5.19 17.47 28.46
CA HIS A 68 5.13 16.69 29.68
C HIS A 68 6.16 15.55 29.66
N ARG A 69 6.22 14.81 30.77
CA ARG A 69 6.99 13.57 30.84
C ARG A 69 6.15 12.43 30.28
N ALA A 70 6.58 11.82 29.18
CA ALA A 70 5.92 10.67 28.56
C ALA A 70 6.42 9.31 29.10
N GLY A 71 7.50 9.34 29.90
CA GLY A 71 8.08 8.14 30.48
C GLY A 71 9.28 8.44 31.38
N PRO A 72 10.01 7.43 31.84
CA PRO A 72 11.14 7.62 32.75
C PRO A 72 12.33 8.36 32.12
N ARG A 73 12.47 8.31 30.79
CA ARG A 73 13.58 8.92 30.04
C ARG A 73 13.11 9.74 28.84
N ALA A 74 11.79 9.82 28.58
CA ALA A 74 11.19 10.53 27.47
C ALA A 74 10.26 11.63 27.93
N GLY A 75 10.32 12.77 27.26
CA GLY A 75 9.32 13.84 27.33
C GLY A 75 8.62 13.99 26.00
N GLU A 76 7.41 14.49 26.01
CA GLU A 76 6.61 14.78 24.83
C GLU A 76 6.37 16.28 24.72
N LEU A 77 6.66 16.82 23.53
CA LEU A 77 6.31 18.16 23.12
C LEU A 77 4.95 18.07 22.41
N THR A 78 3.87 18.39 23.09
CA THR A 78 2.51 18.24 22.58
C THR A 78 2.14 19.37 21.64
N ASP A 79 2.48 20.62 22.02
CA ASP A 79 2.11 21.82 21.28
C ASP A 79 3.27 22.78 21.12
N LEU A 80 3.39 23.38 19.95
CA LEU A 80 4.31 24.45 19.66
C LEU A 80 3.68 25.39 18.63
N TYR A 81 3.35 26.59 19.04
CA TYR A 81 2.74 27.59 18.17
C TYR A 81 3.42 28.95 18.31
N VAL A 82 3.55 29.63 17.20
CA VAL A 82 4.01 31.02 17.12
C VAL A 82 3.11 31.77 16.15
N VAL A 83 2.56 32.88 16.59
CA VAL A 83 1.69 33.72 15.74
C VAL A 83 2.43 34.13 14.44
N PRO A 84 1.73 34.23 13.30
CA PRO A 84 2.36 34.47 12.00
C PRO A 84 3.33 35.64 11.98
N GLY A 85 2.96 36.75 12.63
CA GLY A 85 3.77 37.97 12.68
C GLY A 85 5.09 37.87 13.46
N ALA A 86 5.22 36.88 14.35
CA ALA A 86 6.41 36.63 15.17
C ALA A 86 7.28 35.46 14.67
N ARG A 87 6.90 34.83 13.56
CA ARG A 87 7.65 33.69 12.98
C ARG A 87 8.98 34.15 12.39
N ARG A 88 9.90 33.22 12.27
CA ARG A 88 11.27 33.42 11.75
C ARG A 88 12.15 34.37 12.57
N ALA A 89 11.66 34.83 13.74
CA ALA A 89 12.41 35.61 14.72
C ALA A 89 13.08 34.75 15.82
N GLY A 90 13.06 33.42 15.67
CA GLY A 90 13.69 32.51 16.65
C GLY A 90 12.80 32.10 17.82
N VAL A 91 11.55 32.56 17.89
CA VAL A 91 10.61 32.32 19.00
C VAL A 91 10.40 30.83 19.28
N ALA A 92 10.06 30.03 18.25
CA ALA A 92 9.87 28.59 18.38
C ALA A 92 11.13 27.88 18.93
N ARG A 93 12.32 28.29 18.44
CA ARG A 93 13.57 27.74 18.94
C ARG A 93 13.79 28.06 20.40
N ALA A 94 13.47 29.28 20.85
CA ALA A 94 13.63 29.70 22.23
C ALA A 94 12.67 28.92 23.17
N LEU A 95 11.41 28.74 22.75
CA LEU A 95 10.43 27.90 23.47
C LEU A 95 10.95 26.46 23.63
N VAL A 96 11.37 25.82 22.55
CA VAL A 96 11.86 24.43 22.61
C VAL A 96 13.15 24.31 23.42
N LEU A 97 14.04 25.28 23.37
CA LEU A 97 15.25 25.27 24.24
C LEU A 97 14.88 25.31 25.71
N GLU A 98 13.87 26.08 26.11
CA GLU A 98 13.40 26.13 27.50
C GLU A 98 12.70 24.81 27.89
N VAL A 99 11.87 24.23 27.01
CA VAL A 99 11.31 22.86 27.24
C VAL A 99 12.42 21.86 27.47
N VAL A 100 13.43 21.85 26.61
CA VAL A 100 14.59 20.94 26.73
C VAL A 100 15.32 21.15 28.05
N ALA A 101 15.53 22.40 28.49
CA ALA A 101 16.18 22.71 29.76
C ALA A 101 15.39 22.15 30.95
N GLN A 102 14.08 22.32 30.96
CA GLN A 102 13.20 21.82 32.02
C GLN A 102 13.12 20.29 32.02
N LEU A 103 12.97 19.65 30.86
CA LEU A 103 12.99 18.19 30.74
C LEU A 103 14.33 17.60 31.24
N LYS A 104 15.46 18.21 30.88
CA LYS A 104 16.79 17.79 31.35
C LYS A 104 16.92 17.91 32.89
N ALA A 105 16.37 18.95 33.47
CA ALA A 105 16.37 19.12 34.94
C ALA A 105 15.62 17.97 35.65
N HIS A 106 14.69 17.33 34.98
CA HIS A 106 13.96 16.14 35.46
C HIS A 106 14.59 14.79 35.03
N GLY A 107 15.81 14.79 34.49
CA GLY A 107 16.53 13.58 34.09
C GLY A 107 16.03 12.95 32.76
N ILE A 108 15.27 13.68 31.97
CA ILE A 108 14.78 13.23 30.67
C ILE A 108 15.91 13.34 29.64
N GLU A 109 16.09 12.31 28.83
CA GLU A 109 17.17 12.21 27.86
C GLU A 109 16.71 12.38 26.40
N HIS A 110 15.44 12.13 26.16
CA HIS A 110 14.84 12.19 24.82
C HIS A 110 13.56 13.03 24.84
N VAL A 111 13.25 13.68 23.72
CA VAL A 111 11.98 14.35 23.49
C VAL A 111 11.36 13.82 22.20
N GLU A 112 10.09 13.50 22.27
CA GLU A 112 9.27 13.09 21.12
C GLU A 112 8.17 14.11 20.84
N LEU A 113 7.64 14.08 19.64
CA LEU A 113 6.49 14.88 19.21
C LEU A 113 5.78 14.15 18.07
N ASP A 114 4.50 14.41 17.94
CA ASP A 114 3.72 14.03 16.77
C ASP A 114 3.56 15.19 15.79
N VAL A 115 3.68 14.90 14.49
CA VAL A 115 3.48 15.91 13.45
C VAL A 115 2.76 15.28 12.26
N GLN A 116 1.71 15.96 11.78
CA GLN A 116 0.99 15.50 10.60
C GLN A 116 1.89 15.44 9.37
N THR A 117 1.76 14.39 8.55
CA THR A 117 2.53 14.21 7.31
C THR A 117 2.32 15.35 6.31
N SER A 118 1.15 15.98 6.32
CA SER A 118 0.79 17.18 5.53
C SER A 118 1.51 18.45 5.97
N ASN A 119 1.99 18.54 7.22
CA ASN A 119 2.69 19.72 7.75
C ASN A 119 4.19 19.69 7.37
N ALA A 120 4.47 19.85 6.09
CA ALA A 120 5.83 19.83 5.54
C ALA A 120 6.73 20.93 6.14
N ALA A 121 6.17 22.08 6.51
CA ALA A 121 6.91 23.19 7.10
C ALA A 121 7.45 22.83 8.49
N ALA A 122 6.61 22.30 9.37
CA ALA A 122 7.02 21.86 10.71
C ALA A 122 8.02 20.69 10.63
N ARG A 123 7.74 19.67 9.79
CA ARG A 123 8.66 18.53 9.57
C ARG A 123 10.06 18.99 9.14
N THR A 124 10.15 19.98 8.25
CA THR A 124 11.43 20.54 7.83
C THR A 124 12.18 21.20 9.00
N VAL A 125 11.48 21.90 9.88
CA VAL A 125 12.08 22.54 11.07
C VAL A 125 12.57 21.48 12.04
N TYR A 126 11.74 20.48 12.36
CA TYR A 126 12.09 19.41 13.28
C TYR A 126 13.26 18.56 12.79
N ALA A 127 13.32 18.25 11.49
CA ALA A 127 14.46 17.56 10.91
C ALA A 127 15.79 18.34 11.08
N ARG A 128 15.76 19.69 10.90
CA ARG A 128 16.93 20.56 11.15
C ARG A 128 17.34 20.60 12.63
N TRP A 129 16.41 20.38 13.55
CA TRP A 129 16.68 20.29 14.98
C TRP A 129 17.14 18.89 15.43
N GLY A 130 17.22 17.93 14.50
CA GLY A 130 17.72 16.58 14.75
C GLY A 130 16.65 15.55 15.09
N PHE A 131 15.38 15.90 15.00
CA PHE A 131 14.31 14.89 15.10
C PHE A 131 14.35 13.94 13.92
N ARG A 132 14.05 12.67 14.20
CA ARG A 132 14.00 11.60 13.20
C ARG A 132 12.67 10.86 13.35
N GLU A 133 12.11 10.44 12.24
CA GLU A 133 10.90 9.61 12.24
C GLU A 133 11.23 8.25 12.89
N GLN A 134 10.41 7.85 13.87
CA GLN A 134 10.58 6.59 14.60
C GLN A 134 9.35 5.70 14.49
N ARG A 135 8.16 6.29 14.30
CA ARG A 135 6.89 5.60 14.25
C ARG A 135 6.02 6.23 13.17
N VAL A 136 5.30 5.39 12.43
CA VAL A 136 4.28 5.81 11.46
C VAL A 136 2.93 5.30 11.94
N VAL A 137 1.95 6.17 12.04
CA VAL A 137 0.57 5.82 12.32
C VAL A 137 -0.17 5.65 11.00
N LEU A 138 -0.77 4.48 10.79
CA LEU A 138 -1.60 4.18 9.63
C LEU A 138 -3.06 4.16 10.08
N VAL A 139 -3.93 4.75 9.28
CA VAL A 139 -5.37 4.85 9.56
C VAL A 139 -6.14 4.38 8.33
N ALA A 140 -7.19 3.60 8.55
CA ALA A 140 -8.12 3.19 7.51
C ALA A 140 -9.56 3.32 8.03
N PRO A 141 -10.52 3.75 7.20
CA PRO A 141 -11.94 3.64 7.53
C PRO A 141 -12.32 2.17 7.71
N LEU A 142 -13.09 1.84 8.75
CA LEU A 142 -13.47 0.44 9.04
C LEU A 142 -14.17 -0.22 7.85
N ALA A 143 -15.12 0.46 7.21
CA ALA A 143 -15.83 -0.08 6.06
C ALA A 143 -14.90 -0.44 4.89
N ALA A 144 -13.90 0.42 4.60
CA ALA A 144 -12.91 0.14 3.57
C ALA A 144 -11.95 -1.00 3.97
N LEU A 145 -11.69 -1.15 5.27
CA LEU A 145 -10.87 -2.23 5.78
C LEU A 145 -11.62 -3.57 5.73
N GLU A 146 -12.90 -3.59 6.11
CA GLU A 146 -13.78 -4.76 5.99
C GLU A 146 -13.87 -5.22 4.53
N GLU A 147 -14.18 -4.32 3.60
CA GLU A 147 -14.25 -4.63 2.16
C GLU A 147 -12.95 -5.23 1.61
N ARG A 148 -11.80 -4.79 2.11
CA ARG A 148 -10.48 -5.27 1.65
C ARG A 148 -10.01 -6.53 2.34
N LEU A 149 -10.47 -6.80 3.55
CA LEU A 149 -10.11 -7.96 4.35
C LEU A 149 -11.16 -9.07 4.30
N GLU A 150 -12.39 -8.76 3.88
CA GLU A 150 -13.35 -9.83 3.59
C GLU A 150 -12.71 -10.77 2.56
N PRO A 151 -12.62 -12.08 2.88
CA PRO A 151 -12.16 -13.03 1.89
C PRO A 151 -13.09 -12.84 0.68
N ALA A 152 -12.51 -12.58 -0.48
CA ALA A 152 -13.26 -12.60 -1.73
C ALA A 152 -14.15 -13.86 -1.67
N ALA A 153 -15.45 -13.70 -1.89
CA ALA A 153 -16.41 -14.82 -1.91
C ALA A 153 -15.73 -15.97 -2.64
N PRO A 154 -15.90 -17.26 -2.21
CA PRO A 154 -15.09 -18.39 -2.69
C PRO A 154 -14.92 -18.24 -4.19
N GLY A 155 -13.79 -17.66 -4.56
CA GLY A 155 -13.55 -17.12 -5.89
C GLY A 155 -13.47 -18.27 -6.85
N VAL A 156 -13.87 -18.04 -8.07
CA VAL A 156 -13.70 -19.02 -9.14
C VAL A 156 -12.20 -19.32 -9.22
N GLU A 157 -11.83 -20.51 -8.75
CA GLU A 157 -10.50 -21.05 -8.97
C GLU A 157 -10.42 -21.47 -10.45
N LEU A 158 -9.43 -21.03 -11.14
CA LEU A 158 -9.20 -21.32 -12.55
C LEU A 158 -7.70 -21.47 -12.80
N GLY A 159 -7.34 -22.54 -13.48
CA GLY A 159 -6.01 -22.76 -13.98
C GLY A 159 -6.06 -23.51 -15.31
N VAL A 160 -5.92 -22.81 -16.44
CA VAL A 160 -5.95 -23.41 -17.77
C VAL A 160 -4.62 -23.20 -18.45
N VAL A 161 -4.10 -24.24 -19.09
CA VAL A 161 -2.89 -24.21 -19.91
C VAL A 161 -3.26 -24.36 -21.37
N PHE A 162 -2.84 -23.46 -22.21
CA PHE A 162 -3.04 -23.48 -23.67
C PHE A 162 -1.73 -23.80 -24.37
N VAL A 163 -1.70 -24.86 -25.15
CA VAL A 163 -0.54 -25.32 -25.92
C VAL A 163 -0.76 -25.03 -27.40
N GLN A 164 0.17 -24.30 -28.00
CA GLN A 164 0.08 -23.95 -29.41
C GLN A 164 0.53 -25.14 -30.29
N THR A 165 -0.42 -26.00 -30.62
CA THR A 165 -0.23 -27.17 -31.48
C THR A 165 -1.59 -27.79 -31.84
N ASP A 166 -1.61 -28.57 -32.94
CA ASP A 166 -2.77 -29.40 -33.30
C ASP A 166 -2.53 -30.90 -32.95
N ASP A 167 -1.36 -31.24 -32.37
CA ASP A 167 -1.03 -32.62 -31.98
C ASP A 167 -1.64 -32.96 -30.61
N PHE A 168 -2.93 -33.28 -30.63
CA PHE A 168 -3.69 -33.68 -29.45
C PHE A 168 -3.05 -34.85 -28.69
N VAL A 169 -2.58 -35.87 -29.39
CA VAL A 169 -2.02 -37.08 -28.79
C VAL A 169 -0.72 -36.78 -28.04
N ALA A 170 0.12 -35.92 -28.56
CA ALA A 170 1.34 -35.50 -27.88
C ALA A 170 1.05 -34.73 -26.61
N VAL A 171 0.07 -33.79 -26.64
CA VAL A 171 -0.33 -33.02 -25.49
C VAL A 171 -0.95 -33.90 -24.40
N GLU A 172 -1.90 -34.79 -24.77
CA GLU A 172 -2.56 -35.70 -23.83
C GLU A 172 -1.53 -36.60 -23.12
N ARG A 173 -0.59 -37.18 -23.89
CA ARG A 173 0.48 -38.03 -23.35
C ARG A 173 1.40 -37.23 -22.39
N ALA A 174 1.80 -36.02 -22.79
CA ALA A 174 2.68 -35.18 -21.99
C ALA A 174 2.01 -34.76 -20.67
N ALA A 175 0.76 -34.30 -20.73
CA ALA A 175 -0.02 -33.88 -19.58
C ALA A 175 -0.29 -35.04 -18.62
N SER A 176 -0.84 -36.16 -19.15
CA SER A 176 -1.14 -37.36 -18.34
C SER A 176 0.08 -37.96 -17.64
N ALA A 177 1.27 -37.89 -18.26
CA ALA A 177 2.51 -38.36 -17.64
C ALA A 177 3.02 -37.43 -16.52
N PHE A 178 2.60 -36.16 -16.51
CA PHE A 178 3.10 -35.17 -15.55
C PHE A 178 2.16 -34.93 -14.37
N VAL A 179 0.84 -34.87 -14.58
CA VAL A 179 -0.13 -34.46 -13.54
C VAL A 179 -0.07 -35.28 -12.24
N PRO A 180 0.32 -36.58 -12.21
CA PRO A 180 0.53 -37.27 -10.94
C PRO A 180 1.62 -36.63 -10.07
N ARG A 181 2.61 -35.96 -10.67
CA ARG A 181 3.70 -35.28 -9.95
C ARG A 181 3.27 -33.99 -9.26
N ILE A 182 2.10 -33.46 -9.61
CA ILE A 182 1.48 -32.30 -8.97
C ILE A 182 0.30 -32.72 -8.06
N GLY A 183 0.13 -34.01 -7.82
CA GLY A 183 -0.91 -34.55 -6.93
C GLY A 183 -2.30 -34.59 -7.54
N SER A 184 -2.40 -34.53 -8.86
CA SER A 184 -3.68 -34.61 -9.57
C SER A 184 -4.03 -36.04 -9.96
N PRO A 185 -5.32 -36.45 -9.82
CA PRO A 185 -5.80 -37.77 -10.23
C PRO A 185 -5.98 -37.91 -11.75
N GLY A 186 -6.02 -36.79 -12.48
CA GLY A 186 -6.25 -36.81 -13.93
C GLY A 186 -6.35 -35.41 -14.53
N VAL A 187 -6.25 -35.35 -15.85
CA VAL A 187 -6.25 -34.13 -16.66
C VAL A 187 -7.31 -34.25 -17.75
N VAL A 188 -7.93 -33.13 -18.10
CA VAL A 188 -8.79 -32.98 -19.26
C VAL A 188 -8.03 -32.20 -20.33
N VAL A 189 -7.97 -32.78 -21.55
CA VAL A 189 -7.37 -32.15 -22.70
C VAL A 189 -8.48 -31.94 -23.73
N ASP A 190 -8.70 -30.67 -24.11
CA ASP A 190 -9.74 -30.32 -25.06
C ASP A 190 -9.25 -30.51 -26.50
N PRO A 191 -10.15 -30.78 -27.47
CA PRO A 191 -9.77 -30.79 -28.89
C PRO A 191 -9.13 -29.48 -29.33
N PRO A 192 -8.26 -29.50 -30.34
CA PRO A 192 -7.62 -28.28 -30.85
C PRO A 192 -8.64 -27.29 -31.42
N VAL A 193 -8.51 -26.02 -31.03
CA VAL A 193 -9.33 -24.92 -31.54
C VAL A 193 -8.39 -23.77 -31.91
N GLY A 194 -8.42 -23.34 -33.18
CA GLY A 194 -7.61 -22.22 -33.63
C GLY A 194 -6.09 -22.42 -33.51
N GLY A 195 -5.61 -23.66 -33.56
CA GLY A 195 -4.18 -23.98 -33.38
C GLY A 195 -3.76 -24.08 -31.90
N TRP A 196 -4.70 -24.13 -30.97
CA TRP A 196 -4.46 -24.25 -29.54
C TRP A 196 -5.21 -25.42 -28.93
N ILE A 197 -4.57 -26.10 -27.99
CA ILE A 197 -5.16 -27.15 -27.18
C ILE A 197 -5.20 -26.66 -25.72
N ALA A 198 -6.40 -26.67 -25.13
CA ALA A 198 -6.56 -26.36 -23.71
C ALA A 198 -6.37 -27.61 -22.85
N VAL A 199 -5.63 -27.45 -21.76
CA VAL A 199 -5.35 -28.48 -20.75
C VAL A 199 -5.84 -27.99 -19.41
N ARG A 200 -6.74 -28.73 -18.77
CA ARG A 200 -7.37 -28.40 -17.48
C ARG A 200 -7.06 -29.49 -16.45
N ASP A 201 -6.74 -29.06 -15.24
CA ASP A 201 -6.37 -29.95 -14.15
C ASP A 201 -6.80 -29.36 -12.82
N GLN A 202 -7.45 -30.17 -11.94
CA GLN A 202 -7.97 -29.69 -10.66
C GLN A 202 -6.89 -29.19 -9.69
N ALA A 203 -5.67 -29.75 -9.72
CA ALA A 203 -4.58 -29.25 -8.90
C ALA A 203 -4.08 -27.91 -9.43
N ALA A 204 -4.04 -27.74 -10.75
CA ALA A 204 -3.68 -26.50 -11.40
C ALA A 204 -4.75 -25.39 -11.21
N ASP A 205 -6.03 -25.74 -11.07
CA ASP A 205 -7.08 -24.80 -10.71
C ASP A 205 -6.85 -24.16 -9.32
N ARG A 206 -6.40 -24.98 -8.35
CA ARG A 206 -6.31 -24.60 -6.92
C ARG A 206 -4.95 -24.08 -6.49
N ASP A 207 -3.90 -24.44 -7.21
CA ASP A 207 -2.52 -24.13 -6.85
C ASP A 207 -1.77 -23.49 -8.02
N ALA A 208 -1.49 -22.21 -7.88
CA ALA A 208 -0.70 -21.43 -8.86
C ALA A 208 0.71 -22.04 -9.10
N ALA A 209 1.30 -22.72 -8.10
CA ALA A 209 2.57 -23.40 -8.27
C ALA A 209 2.43 -24.67 -9.13
N ALA A 210 1.33 -25.42 -8.97
CA ALA A 210 1.00 -26.56 -9.81
C ALA A 210 0.75 -26.11 -11.26
N LEU A 211 -0.02 -25.03 -11.45
CA LEU A 211 -0.24 -24.44 -12.79
C LEU A 211 1.08 -24.06 -13.47
N ARG A 212 1.96 -23.33 -12.78
CA ARG A 212 3.28 -22.95 -13.34
C ARG A 212 4.14 -24.16 -13.69
N ARG A 213 4.14 -25.22 -12.87
CA ARG A 213 4.91 -26.45 -13.14
C ARG A 213 4.36 -27.18 -14.36
N LEU A 214 3.03 -27.32 -14.48
CA LEU A 214 2.40 -27.92 -15.64
C LEU A 214 2.69 -27.13 -16.94
N THR A 215 2.55 -25.80 -16.87
CA THR A 215 2.84 -24.90 -17.99
C THR A 215 4.27 -25.05 -18.51
N ARG A 216 5.25 -25.08 -17.59
CA ARG A 216 6.67 -25.25 -17.94
C ARG A 216 6.96 -26.61 -18.54
N GLU A 217 6.45 -27.69 -17.91
CA GLU A 217 6.65 -29.05 -18.40
C GLU A 217 6.10 -29.21 -19.82
N LEU A 218 4.89 -28.71 -20.11
CA LEU A 218 4.31 -28.82 -21.44
C LEU A 218 5.10 -28.00 -22.47
N SER A 219 5.53 -26.79 -22.11
CA SER A 219 6.32 -25.96 -23.01
C SER A 219 7.70 -26.56 -23.32
N ASP A 220 8.39 -27.07 -22.30
CA ASP A 220 9.72 -27.70 -22.47
C ASP A 220 9.62 -29.00 -23.25
N ARG A 221 8.71 -29.89 -22.86
CA ARG A 221 8.60 -31.23 -23.42
C ARG A 221 8.11 -31.25 -24.88
N LEU A 222 7.19 -30.32 -25.20
CA LEU A 222 6.61 -30.23 -26.56
C LEU A 222 7.37 -29.26 -27.46
N GLY A 223 8.28 -28.44 -26.87
CA GLY A 223 9.03 -27.42 -27.64
C GLY A 223 8.11 -26.33 -28.22
N SER A 224 6.93 -26.15 -27.63
CA SER A 224 5.87 -25.28 -28.15
C SER A 224 5.70 -24.03 -27.29
N VAL A 225 5.05 -23.01 -27.88
CA VAL A 225 4.54 -21.88 -27.13
C VAL A 225 3.39 -22.39 -26.24
N VAL A 226 3.43 -22.02 -24.96
CA VAL A 226 2.41 -22.37 -23.98
C VAL A 226 2.03 -21.10 -23.21
N ILE A 227 0.74 -20.86 -23.07
CA ILE A 227 0.20 -19.76 -22.27
C ILE A 227 -0.68 -20.37 -21.17
N SER A 228 -0.48 -19.97 -19.93
CA SER A 228 -1.41 -20.29 -18.86
C SER A 228 -2.17 -19.06 -18.39
N LEU A 229 -3.44 -19.25 -18.07
CA LEU A 229 -4.29 -18.29 -17.38
C LEU A 229 -4.75 -18.89 -16.05
N GLY A 230 -4.58 -18.16 -14.98
CA GLY A 230 -5.03 -18.56 -13.64
C GLY A 230 -5.71 -17.41 -12.91
N ILE A 231 -6.66 -17.75 -12.03
CA ILE A 231 -7.23 -16.83 -11.06
C ILE A 231 -6.66 -17.21 -9.71
N GLU A 232 -5.91 -16.29 -9.10
CA GLU A 232 -5.28 -16.49 -7.79
C GLU A 232 -6.11 -15.78 -6.73
N SER A 233 -6.29 -16.44 -5.57
CA SER A 233 -7.05 -15.92 -4.42
C SER A 233 -8.47 -15.48 -4.77
N GLY A 234 -9.05 -15.99 -5.86
CA GLY A 234 -10.36 -15.61 -6.36
C GLY A 234 -10.50 -14.16 -6.84
N ALA A 235 -9.42 -13.38 -6.88
CA ALA A 235 -9.45 -11.94 -7.05
C ALA A 235 -8.58 -11.40 -8.19
N ILE A 236 -7.47 -12.06 -8.51
CA ILE A 236 -6.50 -11.55 -9.47
C ILE A 236 -6.21 -12.55 -10.59
N VAL A 237 -5.94 -12.03 -11.77
CA VAL A 237 -5.63 -12.83 -12.96
C VAL A 237 -4.13 -12.84 -13.18
N ARG A 238 -3.57 -14.05 -13.30
CA ARG A 238 -2.19 -14.26 -13.76
C ARG A 238 -2.18 -14.89 -15.14
N MET A 239 -1.30 -14.40 -16.00
CA MET A 239 -0.94 -15.05 -17.26
C MET A 239 0.58 -15.28 -17.27
N THR A 240 0.99 -16.46 -17.74
CA THR A 240 2.40 -16.74 -18.01
C THR A 240 2.54 -17.31 -19.40
N ALA A 241 3.37 -16.69 -20.23
CA ALA A 241 3.69 -17.16 -21.59
C ALA A 241 5.11 -17.74 -21.64
N LEU A 242 5.23 -18.95 -22.14
CA LEU A 242 6.50 -19.65 -22.33
C LEU A 242 6.72 -20.02 -23.81
N ASP A 243 7.97 -20.00 -24.19
CA ASP A 243 8.42 -20.57 -25.47
C ASP A 243 9.57 -21.53 -25.18
N ARG A 244 9.40 -22.82 -25.52
CA ARG A 244 10.40 -23.88 -25.30
C ARG A 244 10.94 -23.92 -23.86
N GLY A 245 10.05 -23.91 -22.88
CA GLY A 245 10.36 -23.97 -21.45
C GLY A 245 10.83 -22.64 -20.82
N SER A 246 11.10 -21.61 -21.63
CA SER A 246 11.55 -20.30 -21.14
C SER A 246 10.38 -19.32 -21.00
N ILE A 247 10.28 -18.62 -19.86
CA ILE A 247 9.30 -17.57 -19.68
C ILE A 247 9.68 -16.40 -20.60
N VAL A 248 8.73 -15.96 -21.42
CA VAL A 248 8.92 -14.85 -22.37
C VAL A 248 8.03 -13.65 -22.06
N ASP A 249 6.96 -13.87 -21.27
CA ASP A 249 6.10 -12.80 -20.75
C ASP A 249 5.35 -13.26 -19.51
N GLU A 250 5.14 -12.36 -18.58
CA GLU A 250 4.31 -12.57 -17.37
C GLU A 250 3.40 -11.36 -17.16
N TYR A 251 2.18 -11.66 -16.71
CA TYR A 251 1.22 -10.65 -16.34
C TYR A 251 0.56 -11.01 -15.01
N LEU A 252 0.40 -10.00 -14.17
CA LEU A 252 -0.40 -10.06 -12.97
C LEU A 252 -1.31 -8.83 -12.92
N SER A 253 -2.60 -9.05 -12.84
CA SER A 253 -3.59 -7.96 -12.92
C SER A 253 -3.45 -6.93 -11.80
N VAL A 254 -3.01 -7.35 -10.61
CA VAL A 254 -2.66 -6.48 -9.47
C VAL A 254 -1.30 -6.91 -8.94
N PRO A 255 -0.18 -6.34 -9.45
CA PRO A 255 1.18 -6.77 -9.10
C PRO A 255 1.49 -6.75 -7.59
N GLU A 256 0.98 -5.75 -6.88
CA GLU A 256 1.24 -5.56 -5.45
C GLU A 256 0.14 -6.16 -4.53
N PHE A 257 -0.68 -7.09 -5.05
CA PHE A 257 -1.76 -7.73 -4.28
C PHE A 257 -1.26 -8.45 -3.01
N HIS A 258 -0.11 -9.08 -3.06
CA HIS A 258 0.49 -9.80 -1.94
C HIS A 258 1.50 -8.96 -1.13
N GLY A 259 1.68 -7.70 -1.48
CA GLY A 259 2.60 -6.77 -0.82
C GLY A 259 3.36 -5.89 -1.82
N PRO A 260 4.04 -4.85 -1.32
CA PRO A 260 4.76 -3.91 -2.17
C PRO A 260 5.92 -4.58 -2.90
N LEU A 261 6.09 -4.22 -4.18
CA LEU A 261 7.17 -4.69 -5.05
C LEU A 261 8.08 -3.54 -5.49
N PRO A 262 9.37 -3.80 -5.77
CA PRO A 262 10.24 -2.83 -6.43
C PRO A 262 9.63 -2.38 -7.77
N PRO A 263 9.76 -1.10 -8.17
CA PRO A 263 9.16 -0.58 -9.40
C PRO A 263 9.50 -1.38 -10.67
N GLY A 264 10.70 -1.95 -10.74
CA GLY A 264 11.11 -2.80 -11.87
C GLY A 264 10.33 -4.12 -11.95
N GLU A 265 9.97 -4.71 -10.82
CA GLU A 265 9.17 -5.93 -10.76
C GLU A 265 7.71 -5.67 -11.12
N VAL A 266 7.14 -4.54 -10.68
CA VAL A 266 5.79 -4.11 -11.09
C VAL A 266 5.70 -3.98 -12.61
N ILE A 267 6.72 -3.38 -13.25
CA ILE A 267 6.77 -3.25 -14.71
C ILE A 267 6.93 -4.61 -15.38
N ALA A 268 7.71 -5.52 -14.83
CA ALA A 268 7.91 -6.86 -15.36
C ALA A 268 6.64 -7.74 -15.33
N LEU A 269 5.70 -7.42 -14.45
CA LEU A 269 4.40 -8.07 -14.34
C LEU A 269 3.29 -7.39 -15.16
N ALA A 270 3.64 -6.43 -16.00
CA ALA A 270 2.72 -5.88 -16.99
C ALA A 270 2.87 -6.65 -18.31
N ALA A 271 1.75 -7.11 -18.87
CA ALA A 271 1.75 -7.84 -20.14
C ALA A 271 2.48 -7.05 -21.23
N ASN A 272 3.32 -7.72 -21.99
CA ASN A 272 4.02 -7.12 -23.13
C ASN A 272 3.26 -7.37 -24.46
N PRO A 273 2.53 -6.38 -24.98
CA PRO A 273 1.70 -6.58 -26.17
C PRO A 273 2.49 -6.98 -27.41
N THR A 274 3.75 -6.58 -27.53
CA THR A 274 4.61 -6.92 -28.67
C THR A 274 5.06 -8.38 -28.62
N VAL A 275 5.38 -8.88 -27.44
CA VAL A 275 5.72 -10.31 -27.25
C VAL A 275 4.49 -11.16 -27.55
N LEU A 276 3.34 -10.81 -26.97
CA LEU A 276 2.09 -11.55 -27.17
C LEU A 276 1.63 -11.52 -28.63
N GLN A 277 1.77 -10.39 -29.35
CA GLN A 277 1.52 -10.34 -30.80
C GLN A 277 2.38 -11.35 -31.54
N ARG A 278 3.68 -11.41 -31.25
CA ARG A 278 4.60 -12.36 -31.90
C ARG A 278 4.20 -13.81 -31.67
N LEU A 279 3.73 -14.15 -30.48
CA LEU A 279 3.39 -15.51 -30.09
C LEU A 279 2.03 -15.96 -30.65
N THR A 280 1.03 -15.06 -30.63
CA THR A 280 -0.38 -15.41 -30.85
C THR A 280 -0.99 -14.76 -32.11
N GLY A 281 -0.35 -13.72 -32.65
CA GLY A 281 -0.94 -12.89 -33.72
C GLY A 281 -1.95 -11.84 -33.17
N ALA A 282 -2.10 -11.71 -31.84
CA ALA A 282 -3.04 -10.79 -31.22
C ALA A 282 -2.76 -9.32 -31.59
N ASP A 283 -3.81 -8.51 -31.62
CA ASP A 283 -3.70 -7.06 -31.78
C ASP A 283 -3.11 -6.40 -30.53
N PRO A 284 -1.94 -5.76 -30.61
CA PRO A 284 -1.28 -5.15 -29.45
C PRO A 284 -2.12 -4.06 -28.77
N ALA A 285 -2.99 -3.37 -29.53
CA ALA A 285 -3.83 -2.34 -28.98
C ALA A 285 -4.94 -2.95 -28.10
N LYS A 286 -5.52 -4.08 -28.54
CA LYS A 286 -6.50 -4.83 -27.74
C LYS A 286 -5.87 -5.43 -26.49
N VAL A 287 -4.70 -6.06 -26.62
CA VAL A 287 -3.96 -6.62 -25.48
C VAL A 287 -3.70 -5.54 -24.43
N ARG A 288 -3.18 -4.38 -24.84
CA ARG A 288 -2.89 -3.25 -23.91
C ARG A 288 -4.14 -2.74 -23.21
N ALA A 289 -5.28 -2.71 -23.89
CA ALA A 289 -6.54 -2.23 -23.31
C ALA A 289 -7.10 -3.21 -22.28
N ILE A 290 -6.94 -4.52 -22.50
CA ILE A 290 -7.55 -5.56 -21.66
C ILE A 290 -6.60 -6.02 -20.55
N ALA A 291 -5.36 -6.38 -20.86
CA ALA A 291 -4.37 -6.85 -19.90
C ALA A 291 -3.64 -5.68 -19.19
N ARG A 292 -4.40 -4.74 -18.64
CA ARG A 292 -3.86 -3.63 -17.85
C ARG A 292 -3.68 -4.04 -16.40
N THR A 293 -2.67 -3.48 -15.74
CA THR A 293 -2.48 -3.62 -14.30
C THR A 293 -3.28 -2.57 -13.54
N ALA A 294 -3.65 -2.88 -12.30
CA ALA A 294 -4.35 -1.97 -11.39
C ALA A 294 -3.73 -2.00 -9.99
N ALA A 295 -4.08 -1.04 -9.15
CA ALA A 295 -3.68 -1.02 -7.75
C ALA A 295 -4.58 -1.91 -6.86
N SER A 296 -5.83 -2.15 -7.29
CA SER A 296 -6.82 -2.95 -6.56
C SER A 296 -7.62 -3.83 -7.52
N PRO A 297 -8.06 -5.03 -7.10
CA PRO A 297 -8.99 -5.84 -7.87
C PRO A 297 -10.29 -5.11 -8.22
N ALA A 298 -10.76 -4.20 -7.37
CA ALA A 298 -11.99 -3.42 -7.60
C ALA A 298 -11.90 -2.47 -8.82
N ASP A 299 -10.69 -2.16 -9.28
CA ASP A 299 -10.47 -1.30 -10.46
C ASP A 299 -10.53 -2.08 -11.79
N LEU A 300 -10.77 -3.40 -11.72
CA LEU A 300 -10.77 -4.33 -12.84
C LEU A 300 -12.12 -5.04 -12.96
N PRO A 301 -12.45 -5.62 -14.14
CA PRO A 301 -13.60 -6.50 -14.25
C PRO A 301 -13.51 -7.71 -13.32
N PRO A 302 -14.64 -8.40 -13.04
CA PRO A 302 -14.63 -9.66 -12.30
C PRO A 302 -13.57 -10.63 -12.84
N PRO A 303 -12.83 -11.38 -12.02
CA PRO A 303 -11.64 -12.12 -12.45
C PRO A 303 -11.89 -13.10 -13.61
N LEU A 304 -13.02 -13.80 -13.60
CA LEU A 304 -13.35 -14.72 -14.69
C LEU A 304 -13.66 -13.98 -16.01
N GLU A 305 -14.38 -12.87 -15.94
CA GLU A 305 -14.64 -12.02 -17.10
C GLU A 305 -13.33 -11.43 -17.64
N HIS A 306 -12.46 -10.98 -16.77
CA HIS A 306 -11.14 -10.43 -17.14
C HIS A 306 -10.27 -11.50 -17.80
N ALA A 307 -10.16 -12.71 -17.20
CA ALA A 307 -9.41 -13.82 -17.77
C ALA A 307 -9.97 -14.23 -19.14
N SER A 308 -11.31 -14.30 -19.27
CA SER A 308 -11.99 -14.61 -20.54
C SER A 308 -11.72 -13.56 -21.62
N ALA A 309 -11.73 -12.28 -21.24
CA ALA A 309 -11.39 -11.19 -22.16
C ALA A 309 -9.93 -11.26 -22.63
N ILE A 310 -9.00 -11.62 -21.76
CA ILE A 310 -7.59 -11.85 -22.11
C ILE A 310 -7.47 -13.03 -23.07
N ALA A 311 -8.10 -14.17 -22.76
CA ALA A 311 -8.10 -15.34 -23.65
C ALA A 311 -8.61 -15.00 -25.04
N ALA A 312 -9.74 -14.31 -25.14
CA ALA A 312 -10.34 -13.87 -26.40
C ALA A 312 -9.43 -12.91 -27.18
N ALA A 313 -8.78 -11.95 -26.49
CA ALA A 313 -7.85 -11.01 -27.12
C ALA A 313 -6.62 -11.70 -27.70
N LEU A 314 -6.18 -12.81 -27.09
CA LEU A 314 -5.05 -13.62 -27.55
C LEU A 314 -5.43 -14.71 -28.55
N GLY A 315 -6.71 -14.86 -28.90
CA GLY A 315 -7.19 -15.91 -29.79
C GLY A 315 -7.10 -17.32 -29.20
N LEU A 316 -7.10 -17.43 -27.88
CA LEU A 316 -7.10 -18.70 -27.16
C LEU A 316 -8.52 -19.29 -27.09
N PRO A 317 -8.67 -20.62 -26.94
CA PRO A 317 -9.98 -21.24 -26.66
C PRO A 317 -10.69 -20.61 -25.48
N ALA A 318 -12.03 -20.64 -25.49
CA ALA A 318 -12.85 -20.10 -24.41
C ALA A 318 -12.56 -20.78 -23.05
N LEU A 319 -12.73 -20.01 -21.95
CA LEU A 319 -12.53 -20.51 -20.59
C LEU A 319 -13.79 -21.21 -20.03
N ASP A 320 -14.81 -21.44 -20.85
CA ASP A 320 -16.04 -22.11 -20.44
C ASP A 320 -15.73 -23.50 -19.85
N ARG A 321 -16.42 -23.81 -18.75
CA ARG A 321 -16.30 -25.11 -18.05
C ARG A 321 -17.23 -26.13 -18.67
#